data_329c40672abf4b2a62a8da4f7f00119f
#
_entry.id   329c40672abf4b2a62a8da4f7f00119f
#
_cell.length_a   1.000
_cell.length_b   1.000
_cell.length_c   1.000
_cell.angle_alpha   90.00
_cell.angle_beta   90.00
_cell.angle_gamma   90.00
#
_symmetry.space_group_name_H-M   'P 1'
#
loop_
_entity.id
_entity.type
_entity.pdbx_description
1 polymer ?
#
loop_
_entity_poly.entity_id
_entity_poly.type
_entity_poly.pdbx_seq_one_letter_code
_entity_poly.pdbx_strand_id
1 'polypeptide(L)'
;LAPKAILYTQGQVFHIDALLKRQEFQISTSEPHCTVLKNEGGPNAAFLLDFGMEFAGGIRLAVETCTGEATPVLRLRFGESVGEAMSDVGQNGSSNDHSPRDFEVKTTSFSDLEFGQTGFRFVRIDLLSPKTSVRLKAVTGVFTYRNIEYKGSFRCSDPLLNTIYDVAAYTCHLNMQHMLWDGKPFACRRGIPGKNLCSSCFLHCLRVPGVIT
;
A
#
# COMPACT_ATOMS: atom_id res chain seq x y z
N LEU A 1 -1.56 -9.64 -1.69
CA LEU A 1 -1.81 -9.63 -0.25
C LEU A 1 -3.24 -9.21 0.04
N ALA A 2 -4.00 -9.96 0.87
CA ALA A 2 -5.30 -9.51 1.38
C ALA A 2 -5.09 -8.57 2.58
N PRO A 3 -5.97 -7.56 2.77
CA PRO A 3 -5.96 -6.75 3.99
C PRO A 3 -6.14 -7.62 5.23
N LYS A 4 -5.55 -7.20 6.35
CA LYS A 4 -5.61 -7.91 7.63
C LYS A 4 -6.64 -7.32 8.57
N ALA A 5 -6.87 -6.01 8.48
CA ALA A 5 -7.84 -5.31 9.33
C ALA A 5 -8.46 -4.12 8.61
N ILE A 6 -9.64 -3.73 9.10
CA ILE A 6 -10.33 -2.49 8.76
C ILE A 6 -10.19 -1.58 9.97
N LEU A 7 -9.55 -0.43 9.79
CA LEU A 7 -9.28 0.49 10.90
C LEU A 7 -10.26 1.66 10.99
N TYR A 8 -10.93 1.97 9.89
CA TYR A 8 -11.84 3.10 9.83
C TYR A 8 -12.89 2.89 8.74
N THR A 9 -14.10 3.39 8.99
CA THR A 9 -15.18 3.53 8.00
C THR A 9 -15.88 4.86 8.19
N GLN A 10 -16.36 5.46 7.11
CA GLN A 10 -17.13 6.68 7.08
C GLN A 10 -18.24 6.58 6.05
N GLY A 11 -19.35 7.26 6.31
CA GLY A 11 -20.50 7.28 5.39
C GLY A 11 -21.16 5.89 5.26
N GLN A 12 -21.73 5.64 4.10
CA GLN A 12 -22.45 4.38 3.86
C GLN A 12 -21.52 3.33 3.24
N VAL A 13 -20.99 2.47 4.11
CA VAL A 13 -20.12 1.33 3.73
C VAL A 13 -20.74 0.06 4.27
N PHE A 14 -21.03 -0.91 3.40
CA PHE A 14 -21.68 -2.17 3.75
C PHE A 14 -20.81 -3.36 3.40
N HIS A 15 -20.90 -4.43 4.19
CA HIS A 15 -20.21 -5.71 3.99
C HIS A 15 -18.71 -5.60 3.85
N ILE A 16 -18.09 -4.65 4.56
CA ILE A 16 -16.66 -4.36 4.42
C ILE A 16 -15.76 -5.53 4.82
N ASP A 17 -16.21 -6.40 5.74
CA ASP A 17 -15.47 -7.59 6.16
C ASP A 17 -15.20 -8.57 5.00
N ALA A 18 -15.93 -8.47 3.90
CA ALA A 18 -15.66 -9.25 2.70
C ALA A 18 -14.26 -9.00 2.13
N LEU A 19 -13.70 -7.80 2.30
CA LEU A 19 -12.37 -7.43 1.84
C LEU A 19 -11.24 -8.13 2.60
N LEU A 20 -11.48 -8.61 3.82
CA LEU A 20 -10.48 -9.32 4.62
C LEU A 20 -10.25 -10.75 4.14
N LYS A 21 -11.16 -11.28 3.34
CA LYS A 21 -11.04 -12.61 2.77
C LYS A 21 -10.28 -12.54 1.45
N ARG A 22 -9.39 -13.51 1.23
CA ARG A 22 -8.78 -13.66 -0.08
C ARG A 22 -9.84 -14.01 -1.10
N GLN A 23 -10.05 -13.15 -2.07
CA GLN A 23 -11.01 -13.31 -3.16
C GLN A 23 -10.28 -13.60 -4.47
N GLU A 24 -10.93 -14.36 -5.36
CA GLU A 24 -10.51 -14.46 -6.75
C GLU A 24 -10.93 -13.20 -7.51
N PHE A 25 -10.15 -12.82 -8.53
CA PHE A 25 -10.44 -11.61 -9.33
C PHE A 25 -11.46 -11.83 -10.43
N GLN A 26 -11.88 -13.07 -10.67
CA GLN A 26 -12.97 -13.35 -11.60
C GLN A 26 -14.25 -12.71 -11.06
N ILE A 27 -14.84 -11.79 -11.83
CA ILE A 27 -16.05 -11.07 -11.47
C ILE A 27 -17.24 -11.75 -12.15
N SER A 28 -18.27 -12.06 -11.38
CA SER A 28 -19.56 -12.54 -11.91
C SER A 28 -20.64 -11.50 -11.72
N THR A 29 -21.72 -11.61 -12.49
CA THR A 29 -22.87 -10.69 -12.42
C THR A 29 -23.74 -10.90 -11.17
N SER A 30 -23.43 -11.88 -10.34
CA SER A 30 -24.18 -12.24 -9.14
C SER A 30 -23.28 -12.45 -7.92
N GLU A 31 -22.29 -11.57 -7.72
CA GLU A 31 -21.39 -11.67 -6.57
C GLU A 31 -22.16 -11.36 -5.26
N PRO A 32 -22.34 -12.34 -4.36
CA PRO A 32 -23.20 -12.14 -3.17
C PRO A 32 -22.53 -11.30 -2.08
N HIS A 33 -21.20 -11.20 -2.04
CA HIS A 33 -20.45 -10.66 -0.92
C HIS A 33 -19.48 -9.54 -1.33
N CYS A 34 -19.99 -8.53 -2.06
CA CYS A 34 -19.21 -7.34 -2.36
C CYS A 34 -19.33 -6.30 -1.25
N THR A 35 -18.23 -5.60 -1.00
CA THR A 35 -18.28 -4.36 -0.21
C THR A 35 -18.94 -3.27 -1.02
N VAL A 36 -19.88 -2.56 -0.42
CA VAL A 36 -20.64 -1.50 -1.10
C VAL A 36 -20.28 -0.16 -0.49
N LEU A 37 -19.78 0.75 -1.32
CA LEU A 37 -19.63 2.17 -1.03
C LEU A 37 -20.79 2.90 -1.65
N LYS A 38 -21.49 3.78 -0.88
CA LYS A 38 -22.67 4.49 -1.39
C LYS A 38 -22.69 5.94 -0.93
N ASN A 39 -22.86 6.87 -1.86
CA ASN A 39 -23.05 8.30 -1.61
C ASN A 39 -24.47 8.73 -1.97
N GLU A 40 -25.35 8.80 -0.98
CA GLU A 40 -26.75 9.26 -1.15
C GLU A 40 -27.04 10.57 -0.38
N GLY A 41 -26.02 11.37 -0.14
CA GLY A 41 -26.06 12.53 0.74
C GLY A 41 -25.40 12.23 2.09
N GLY A 42 -24.83 13.24 2.72
CA GLY A 42 -24.00 13.09 3.91
C GLY A 42 -22.50 12.96 3.59
N PRO A 43 -21.72 12.48 4.53
CA PRO A 43 -20.27 12.31 4.32
C PRO A 43 -20.00 11.21 3.28
N ASN A 44 -18.98 11.43 2.46
CA ASN A 44 -18.53 10.45 1.47
C ASN A 44 -18.23 9.10 2.11
N ALA A 45 -18.65 8.03 1.43
CA ALA A 45 -18.32 6.68 1.86
C ALA A 45 -16.81 6.45 1.72
N ALA A 46 -16.18 6.02 2.80
CA ALA A 46 -14.74 5.80 2.85
C ALA A 46 -14.37 4.69 3.85
N PHE A 47 -13.22 4.07 3.64
CA PHE A 47 -12.65 3.13 4.58
C PHE A 47 -11.12 3.14 4.55
N LEU A 48 -10.49 2.67 5.64
CA LEU A 48 -9.05 2.48 5.78
C LEU A 48 -8.74 1.00 6.03
N LEU A 49 -7.89 0.44 5.21
CA LEU A 49 -7.38 -0.93 5.31
C LEU A 49 -5.96 -0.95 5.86
N ASP A 50 -5.67 -1.95 6.70
CA ASP A 50 -4.32 -2.32 7.14
C ASP A 50 -3.94 -3.66 6.51
N PHE A 51 -2.83 -3.71 5.79
CA PHE A 51 -2.27 -4.93 5.21
C PHE A 51 -1.40 -5.72 6.19
N GLY A 52 -1.18 -5.20 7.41
CA GLY A 52 -0.46 -5.84 8.50
C GLY A 52 1.05 -5.73 8.41
N MET A 53 1.59 -5.39 7.27
CA MET A 53 3.02 -5.15 7.02
C MET A 53 3.19 -4.10 5.94
N GLU A 54 4.27 -3.38 5.99
CA GLU A 54 4.68 -2.48 4.92
C GLU A 54 5.24 -3.27 3.73
N PHE A 55 4.93 -2.83 2.52
CA PHE A 55 5.47 -3.39 1.29
C PHE A 55 5.51 -2.35 0.18
N ALA A 56 6.40 -2.58 -0.80
CA ALA A 56 6.47 -1.76 -2.01
C ALA A 56 5.54 -2.35 -3.09
N GLY A 57 4.78 -1.49 -3.76
CA GLY A 57 3.87 -1.89 -4.84
C GLY A 57 2.62 -1.04 -4.90
N GLY A 58 1.50 -1.65 -5.18
CA GLY A 58 0.21 -0.99 -5.34
C GLY A 58 -0.95 -1.80 -4.79
N ILE A 59 -2.15 -1.38 -5.13
CA ILE A 59 -3.37 -2.16 -4.89
C ILE A 59 -4.04 -2.54 -6.21
N ARG A 60 -4.71 -3.66 -6.20
CA ARG A 60 -5.57 -4.14 -7.27
C ARG A 60 -7.02 -4.11 -6.78
N LEU A 61 -7.87 -3.45 -7.56
CA LEU A 61 -9.30 -3.29 -7.28
C LEU A 61 -10.11 -4.14 -8.26
N ALA A 62 -10.90 -5.07 -7.73
CA ALA A 62 -11.92 -5.77 -8.51
C ALA A 62 -13.28 -5.09 -8.27
N VAL A 63 -13.78 -4.39 -9.28
CA VAL A 63 -15.05 -3.65 -9.24
C VAL A 63 -16.12 -4.48 -9.92
N GLU A 64 -17.16 -4.90 -9.17
CA GLU A 64 -18.27 -5.66 -9.73
C GLU A 64 -19.21 -4.75 -10.50
N THR A 65 -19.83 -3.76 -9.83
CA THR A 65 -20.74 -2.81 -10.49
C THR A 65 -20.62 -1.40 -9.94
N CYS A 66 -20.93 -0.45 -10.81
CA CYS A 66 -21.11 0.95 -10.48
C CYS A 66 -22.54 1.36 -10.88
N THR A 67 -23.24 2.09 -10.01
CA THR A 67 -24.59 2.63 -10.28
C THR A 67 -24.61 4.12 -9.97
N GLY A 68 -25.40 4.87 -10.73
CA GLY A 68 -25.45 6.34 -10.67
C GLY A 68 -24.53 6.93 -11.74
N GLU A 69 -23.25 7.04 -11.49
CA GLU A 69 -22.24 7.46 -12.47
C GLU A 69 -21.57 6.24 -13.14
N ALA A 70 -21.39 6.30 -14.47
CA ALA A 70 -20.80 5.20 -15.23
C ALA A 70 -19.31 5.03 -14.94
N THR A 71 -18.62 6.12 -14.60
CA THR A 71 -17.19 6.17 -14.29
C THR A 71 -16.95 6.90 -12.97
N PRO A 72 -17.38 6.31 -11.82
CA PRO A 72 -17.21 6.96 -10.53
C PRO A 72 -15.74 7.19 -10.19
N VAL A 73 -15.50 8.27 -9.45
CA VAL A 73 -14.18 8.66 -8.98
C VAL A 73 -13.97 8.15 -7.56
N LEU A 74 -12.88 7.41 -7.39
CA LEU A 74 -12.33 7.03 -6.09
C LEU A 74 -11.08 7.85 -5.82
N ARG A 75 -10.88 8.30 -4.58
CA ARG A 75 -9.61 8.83 -4.10
C ARG A 75 -8.88 7.74 -3.34
N LEU A 76 -7.65 7.49 -3.73
CA LEU A 76 -6.76 6.50 -3.12
C LEU A 76 -5.68 7.23 -2.34
N ARG A 77 -5.50 6.88 -1.06
CA ARG A 77 -4.46 7.43 -0.20
C ARG A 77 -3.66 6.30 0.42
N PHE A 78 -2.37 6.27 0.11
CA PHE A 78 -1.41 5.31 0.61
C PHE A 78 -0.61 5.90 1.76
N GLY A 79 -0.29 5.12 2.78
CA GLY A 79 0.54 5.57 3.89
C GLY A 79 1.33 4.45 4.54
N GLU A 80 2.51 4.76 5.03
CA GLU A 80 3.32 3.91 5.90
C GLU A 80 2.76 3.92 7.34
N SER A 81 2.01 4.99 7.66
CA SER A 81 1.28 5.12 8.93
C SER A 81 -0.19 5.46 8.69
N VAL A 82 -1.02 5.21 9.72
CA VAL A 82 -2.43 5.63 9.73
C VAL A 82 -2.54 7.15 9.58
N GLY A 83 -1.67 7.91 10.29
CA GLY A 83 -1.67 9.37 10.21
C GLY A 83 -1.45 9.88 8.80
N GLU A 84 -0.52 9.29 8.07
CA GLU A 84 -0.22 9.63 6.67
C GLU A 84 -1.38 9.29 5.74
N ALA A 85 -1.93 8.06 5.80
CA ALA A 85 -3.05 7.63 4.96
C ALA A 85 -4.35 8.43 5.23
N MET A 86 -4.51 8.98 6.43
CA MET A 86 -5.69 9.75 6.82
C MET A 86 -5.57 11.26 6.58
N SER A 87 -4.38 11.75 6.23
CA SER A 87 -4.08 13.17 6.05
C SER A 87 -4.05 13.57 4.58
N ASP A 88 -4.30 14.84 4.32
CA ASP A 88 -4.06 15.43 3.01
C ASP A 88 -2.55 15.65 2.79
N VAL A 89 -2.13 15.71 1.53
CA VAL A 89 -0.73 16.00 1.16
C VAL A 89 -0.25 17.29 1.82
N GLY A 90 0.91 17.24 2.45
CA GLY A 90 1.50 18.34 3.23
C GLY A 90 1.18 18.29 4.72
N GLN A 91 0.32 17.38 5.18
CA GLN A 91 -0.04 17.22 6.59
C GLN A 91 0.49 15.88 7.14
N ASN A 92 0.86 15.85 8.41
CA ASN A 92 1.28 14.64 9.15
C ASN A 92 2.28 13.72 8.40
N GLY A 93 3.19 14.32 7.63
CA GLY A 93 4.19 13.56 6.85
C GLY A 93 3.70 13.06 5.50
N SER A 94 2.42 13.24 5.16
CA SER A 94 1.88 12.87 3.84
C SER A 94 2.52 13.70 2.73
N SER A 95 3.07 13.04 1.71
CA SER A 95 3.79 13.69 0.62
C SER A 95 3.69 12.87 -0.67
N ASN A 96 3.63 13.55 -1.81
CA ASN A 96 3.74 12.96 -3.14
C ASN A 96 5.15 13.12 -3.75
N ASP A 97 6.16 13.45 -2.95
CA ASP A 97 7.50 13.82 -3.44
C ASP A 97 8.24 12.69 -4.16
N HIS A 98 8.03 11.43 -3.76
CA HIS A 98 8.74 10.27 -4.30
C HIS A 98 7.88 9.42 -5.21
N SER A 99 6.59 9.35 -4.92
CA SER A 99 5.58 8.70 -5.76
C SER A 99 4.20 9.25 -5.40
N PRO A 100 3.22 9.21 -6.31
CA PRO A 100 1.86 9.57 -5.99
C PRO A 100 1.30 8.66 -4.89
N ARG A 101 1.02 9.24 -3.72
CA ARG A 101 0.39 8.57 -2.58
C ARG A 101 -1.05 8.99 -2.35
N ASP A 102 -1.46 10.11 -2.91
CA ASP A 102 -2.81 10.68 -2.83
C ASP A 102 -3.22 11.14 -4.22
N PHE A 103 -4.18 10.43 -4.82
CA PHE A 103 -4.65 10.71 -6.17
C PHE A 103 -6.05 10.14 -6.41
N GLU A 104 -6.69 10.68 -7.44
CA GLU A 104 -8.02 10.27 -7.87
C GLU A 104 -7.93 9.32 -9.08
N VAL A 105 -8.80 8.31 -9.07
CA VAL A 105 -8.89 7.32 -10.15
C VAL A 105 -10.35 7.14 -10.58
N LYS A 106 -10.56 6.90 -11.85
CA LYS A 106 -11.87 6.52 -12.39
C LYS A 106 -11.99 5.01 -12.44
N THR A 107 -13.14 4.51 -12.04
CA THR A 107 -13.46 3.07 -12.10
C THR A 107 -14.68 2.83 -12.98
N THR A 108 -14.87 1.60 -13.40
CA THR A 108 -16.04 1.18 -14.18
C THR A 108 -16.55 -0.17 -13.68
N SER A 109 -17.80 -0.51 -14.01
CA SER A 109 -18.32 -1.85 -13.74
C SER A 109 -17.50 -2.93 -14.46
N PHE A 110 -17.39 -4.09 -13.84
CA PHE A 110 -16.67 -5.26 -14.34
C PHE A 110 -15.21 -4.97 -14.69
N SER A 111 -14.56 -4.16 -13.84
CA SER A 111 -13.17 -3.80 -14.04
C SER A 111 -12.27 -4.39 -12.98
N ASP A 112 -11.06 -4.71 -13.41
CA ASP A 112 -9.94 -5.16 -12.60
C ASP A 112 -8.77 -4.23 -12.88
N LEU A 113 -8.48 -3.35 -11.93
CA LEU A 113 -7.60 -2.20 -12.09
C LEU A 113 -6.50 -2.22 -11.03
N GLU A 114 -5.28 -1.92 -11.45
CA GLU A 114 -4.14 -1.80 -10.56
C GLU A 114 -3.68 -0.36 -10.46
N PHE A 115 -3.44 0.10 -9.24
CA PHE A 115 -3.06 1.48 -8.94
C PHE A 115 -1.97 1.56 -7.89
N GLY A 116 -1.11 2.56 -8.04
CA GLY A 116 -0.04 2.88 -7.12
C GLY A 116 1.24 2.11 -7.39
N GLN A 117 2.36 2.73 -7.02
CA GLN A 117 3.68 2.12 -6.99
C GLN A 117 4.49 2.87 -5.93
N THR A 118 4.30 2.50 -4.66
CA THR A 118 4.90 3.16 -3.50
C THR A 118 5.13 2.18 -2.36
N GLY A 119 5.87 2.58 -1.33
CA GLY A 119 5.91 1.87 -0.05
C GLY A 119 4.68 2.24 0.77
N PHE A 120 3.97 1.26 1.31
CA PHE A 120 2.81 1.50 2.17
C PHE A 120 2.43 0.26 2.99
N ARG A 121 1.70 0.50 4.07
CA ARG A 121 1.00 -0.50 4.86
C ARG A 121 -0.51 -0.25 4.87
N PHE A 122 -0.91 1.01 4.79
CA PHE A 122 -2.30 1.45 4.93
C PHE A 122 -2.80 2.05 3.63
N VAL A 123 -4.06 1.76 3.29
CA VAL A 123 -4.72 2.36 2.15
C VAL A 123 -6.09 2.86 2.56
N ARG A 124 -6.35 4.14 2.34
CA ARG A 124 -7.68 4.72 2.44
C ARG A 124 -8.29 4.86 1.05
N ILE A 125 -9.55 4.48 0.94
CA ILE A 125 -10.35 4.61 -0.29
C ILE A 125 -11.60 5.43 0.04
N ASP A 126 -11.78 6.53 -0.67
CA ASP A 126 -12.96 7.41 -0.57
C ASP A 126 -13.71 7.39 -1.90
N LEU A 127 -15.05 7.23 -1.87
CA LEU A 127 -15.89 7.45 -3.04
C LEU A 127 -16.22 8.94 -3.13
N LEU A 128 -15.79 9.61 -4.21
CA LEU A 128 -16.00 11.05 -4.37
C LEU A 128 -17.29 11.38 -5.16
N SER A 129 -17.68 10.52 -6.11
CA SER A 129 -18.85 10.76 -6.95
C SER A 129 -20.14 10.78 -6.14
N PRO A 130 -20.95 11.87 -6.25
CA PRO A 130 -22.22 11.98 -5.54
C PRO A 130 -23.30 11.08 -6.17
N LYS A 131 -24.30 10.68 -5.40
CA LYS A 131 -25.46 9.86 -5.84
C LYS A 131 -25.03 8.58 -6.59
N THR A 132 -23.93 7.98 -6.13
CA THR A 132 -23.26 6.85 -6.78
C THR A 132 -23.06 5.73 -5.79
N SER A 133 -23.13 4.49 -6.28
CA SER A 133 -22.75 3.31 -5.53
C SER A 133 -21.71 2.51 -6.32
N VAL A 134 -20.65 2.04 -5.60
CA VAL A 134 -19.60 1.19 -6.13
C VAL A 134 -19.55 -0.10 -5.31
N ARG A 135 -19.63 -1.23 -5.99
CA ARG A 135 -19.52 -2.56 -5.39
C ARG A 135 -18.13 -3.11 -5.67
N LEU A 136 -17.33 -3.28 -4.62
CA LEU A 136 -15.98 -3.83 -4.67
C LEU A 136 -16.01 -5.30 -4.27
N LYS A 137 -15.58 -6.17 -5.16
CA LYS A 137 -15.39 -7.58 -4.87
C LYS A 137 -14.14 -7.81 -4.04
N ALA A 138 -13.03 -7.15 -4.40
CA ALA A 138 -11.76 -7.30 -3.73
C ALA A 138 -10.92 -6.02 -3.79
N VAL A 139 -10.14 -5.82 -2.73
CA VAL A 139 -9.01 -4.89 -2.68
C VAL A 139 -7.79 -5.70 -2.23
N THR A 140 -6.80 -5.83 -3.08
CA THR A 140 -5.64 -6.69 -2.83
C THR A 140 -4.34 -5.92 -3.02
N GLY A 141 -3.42 -6.03 -2.07
CA GLY A 141 -2.08 -5.49 -2.21
C GLY A 141 -1.27 -6.28 -3.25
N VAL A 142 -0.68 -5.56 -4.20
CA VAL A 142 0.26 -6.09 -5.20
C VAL A 142 1.66 -5.80 -4.69
N PHE A 143 2.34 -6.83 -4.18
CA PHE A 143 3.67 -6.70 -3.63
C PHE A 143 4.71 -6.88 -4.73
N THR A 144 5.43 -5.82 -5.04
CA THR A 144 6.54 -5.81 -5.98
C THR A 144 7.86 -5.90 -5.20
N TYR A 145 8.64 -6.91 -5.44
CA TYR A 145 9.92 -7.11 -4.76
C TYR A 145 10.93 -7.82 -5.64
N ARG A 146 12.22 -7.62 -5.34
CA ARG A 146 13.30 -8.39 -5.97
C ARG A 146 13.36 -9.77 -5.33
N ASN A 147 13.28 -10.82 -6.12
CA ASN A 147 13.43 -12.19 -5.61
C ASN A 147 14.90 -12.46 -5.27
N ILE A 148 15.24 -12.35 -3.99
CA ILE A 148 16.57 -12.58 -3.44
C ILE A 148 16.51 -13.60 -2.30
N GLU A 149 17.59 -14.33 -2.13
CA GLU A 149 17.81 -15.21 -0.98
C GLU A 149 18.66 -14.49 0.06
N TYR A 150 18.21 -14.48 1.32
CA TYR A 150 18.99 -13.95 2.44
C TYR A 150 20.09 -14.95 2.80
N LYS A 151 21.35 -14.58 2.54
CA LYS A 151 22.51 -15.45 2.83
C LYS A 151 23.20 -15.13 4.15
N GLY A 152 22.97 -13.93 4.70
CA GLY A 152 23.43 -13.53 6.01
C GLY A 152 22.38 -13.74 7.07
N SER A 153 22.81 -14.02 8.29
CA SER A 153 21.92 -14.11 9.46
C SER A 153 22.63 -13.55 10.69
N PHE A 154 21.86 -13.03 11.63
CA PHE A 154 22.33 -12.62 12.94
C PHE A 154 21.38 -13.13 14.01
N ARG A 155 21.95 -13.75 15.05
CA ARG A 155 21.19 -14.16 16.24
C ARG A 155 22.07 -14.02 17.47
N CYS A 156 21.49 -13.50 18.54
CA CYS A 156 22.11 -13.39 19.85
C CYS A 156 21.09 -13.65 20.97
N SER A 157 21.53 -13.59 22.21
CA SER A 157 20.65 -13.80 23.38
C SER A 157 19.66 -12.67 23.63
N ASP A 158 19.86 -11.48 23.02
CA ASP A 158 18.93 -10.35 23.14
C ASP A 158 17.88 -10.41 22.03
N PRO A 159 16.58 -10.64 22.35
CA PRO A 159 15.51 -10.70 21.38
C PRO A 159 15.29 -9.38 20.62
N LEU A 160 15.57 -8.23 21.26
CA LEU A 160 15.41 -6.91 20.63
C LEU A 160 16.41 -6.74 19.50
N LEU A 161 17.67 -7.12 19.69
CA LEU A 161 18.68 -7.05 18.64
C LEU A 161 18.38 -7.98 17.48
N ASN A 162 17.81 -9.17 17.75
CA ASN A 162 17.35 -10.08 16.70
C ASN A 162 16.23 -9.45 15.86
N THR A 163 15.24 -8.81 16.54
CA THR A 163 14.15 -8.10 15.86
C THR A 163 14.67 -6.93 15.03
N ILE A 164 15.58 -6.12 15.57
CA ILE A 164 16.20 -4.99 14.84
C ILE A 164 16.89 -5.49 13.56
N TYR A 165 17.62 -6.61 13.63
CA TYR A 165 18.26 -7.19 12.45
C TYR A 165 17.23 -7.61 11.40
N ASP A 166 16.17 -8.33 11.79
CA ASP A 166 15.15 -8.84 10.88
C ASP A 166 14.40 -7.68 10.19
N VAL A 167 14.01 -6.65 10.97
CA VAL A 167 13.35 -5.45 10.44
C VAL A 167 14.27 -4.69 9.48
N ALA A 168 15.53 -4.51 9.83
CA ALA A 168 16.49 -3.81 8.98
C ALA A 168 16.77 -4.57 7.67
N ALA A 169 16.87 -5.90 7.72
CA ALA A 169 17.05 -6.73 6.53
C ALA A 169 15.83 -6.64 5.60
N TYR A 170 14.62 -6.68 6.18
CA TYR A 170 13.38 -6.49 5.42
C TYR A 170 13.28 -5.10 4.81
N THR A 171 13.60 -4.04 5.57
CA THR A 171 13.63 -2.66 5.07
C THR A 171 14.58 -2.51 3.88
N CYS A 172 15.79 -3.08 3.98
CA CYS A 172 16.73 -3.08 2.86
C CYS A 172 16.14 -3.80 1.63
N HIS A 173 15.45 -4.92 1.83
CA HIS A 173 14.80 -5.66 0.74
C HIS A 173 13.70 -4.84 0.07
N LEU A 174 12.84 -4.15 0.85
CA LEU A 174 11.78 -3.28 0.31
C LEU A 174 12.35 -2.15 -0.56
N ASN A 175 13.51 -1.61 -0.18
CA ASN A 175 14.17 -0.52 -0.90
C ASN A 175 14.93 -0.98 -2.15
N MET A 176 15.03 -2.28 -2.43
CA MET A 176 15.63 -2.84 -3.64
C MET A 176 14.70 -2.71 -4.85
N GLN A 177 14.44 -1.48 -5.28
CA GLN A 177 13.63 -1.19 -6.45
C GLN A 177 14.39 -1.45 -7.77
N HIS A 178 13.76 -1.22 -8.91
CA HIS A 178 14.20 -1.71 -10.21
C HIS A 178 15.60 -1.19 -10.62
N MET A 179 15.84 0.12 -10.55
CA MET A 179 17.11 0.74 -10.95
C MET A 179 17.77 1.55 -9.83
N LEU A 180 16.99 1.96 -8.83
CA LEU A 180 17.46 2.77 -7.72
C LEU A 180 17.02 2.14 -6.42
N TRP A 181 17.79 2.35 -5.37
CA TRP A 181 17.36 2.08 -4.02
C TRP A 181 16.43 3.22 -3.60
N ASP A 182 15.17 2.90 -3.37
CA ASP A 182 14.27 3.84 -2.74
C ASP A 182 14.55 3.82 -1.25
N GLY A 183 14.90 4.93 -0.75
CA GLY A 183 15.18 5.17 0.65
C GLY A 183 15.75 6.56 0.73
N LYS A 184 15.04 7.48 1.37
CA LYS A 184 15.70 8.70 1.80
C LYS A 184 16.88 8.31 2.68
N PRO A 185 18.14 8.39 2.21
CA PRO A 185 19.17 8.64 3.16
C PRO A 185 18.93 10.08 3.60
N PHE A 186 18.27 10.28 4.74
CA PHE A 186 18.21 11.57 5.43
C PHE A 186 19.60 12.19 5.58
N ALA A 187 20.64 11.41 5.30
CA ALA A 187 22.06 11.76 5.32
C ALA A 187 22.62 12.25 3.96
N CYS A 188 21.93 12.11 2.83
CA CYS A 188 22.48 12.55 1.53
C CYS A 188 22.15 14.00 1.18
N ARG A 189 21.34 14.70 1.98
CA ARG A 189 21.27 16.16 1.89
C ARG A 189 22.45 16.79 2.61
N ARG A 190 23.48 17.18 1.83
CA ARG A 190 24.64 18.02 2.14
C ARG A 190 25.75 17.37 3.00
N GLY A 191 26.77 16.88 2.32
CA GLY A 191 28.15 17.17 2.69
C GLY A 191 28.66 16.69 4.06
N ILE A 192 28.17 15.55 4.56
CA ILE A 192 28.84 14.92 5.69
C ILE A 192 29.70 13.77 5.12
N PRO A 193 31.02 13.97 4.97
CA PRO A 193 31.90 12.88 4.59
C PRO A 193 31.88 11.82 5.69
N GLY A 194 31.58 10.59 5.34
CA GLY A 194 31.78 9.43 6.22
C GLY A 194 30.54 8.63 6.65
N LYS A 195 29.34 8.88 6.11
CA LYS A 195 28.13 8.12 6.48
C LYS A 195 27.55 7.22 5.39
N ASN A 196 28.37 6.72 4.48
CA ASN A 196 27.99 5.64 3.57
C ASN A 196 28.02 4.24 4.23
N LEU A 197 28.07 4.17 5.56
CA LEU A 197 28.29 2.91 6.27
C LEU A 197 27.03 2.02 6.33
N CYS A 198 25.82 2.56 6.24
CA CYS A 198 24.62 1.74 6.48
C CYS A 198 24.29 0.82 5.29
N SER A 199 24.33 1.34 4.07
CA SER A 199 24.02 0.55 2.86
C SER A 199 25.11 -0.48 2.54
N SER A 200 26.38 -0.14 2.74
CA SER A 200 27.51 -1.01 2.39
C SER A 200 27.65 -2.21 3.35
N CYS A 201 27.39 -2.04 4.64
CA CYS A 201 27.47 -3.14 5.60
C CYS A 201 26.32 -4.15 5.39
N PHE A 202 25.11 -3.69 5.08
CA PHE A 202 23.98 -4.58 4.82
C PHE A 202 24.09 -5.32 3.48
N LEU A 203 24.61 -4.67 2.43
CA LEU A 203 24.91 -5.31 1.15
C LEU A 203 25.89 -6.47 1.28
N HIS A 204 26.87 -6.36 2.18
CA HIS A 204 27.81 -7.46 2.47
C HIS A 204 27.14 -8.67 3.13
N CYS A 205 26.12 -8.44 3.96
CA CYS A 205 25.34 -9.51 4.58
C CYS A 205 24.37 -10.20 3.62
N LEU A 206 23.86 -9.45 2.63
CA LEU A 206 22.90 -10.00 1.66
C LEU A 206 23.56 -10.65 0.45
N ARG A 207 24.86 -10.41 0.18
CA ARG A 207 25.62 -10.90 -1.00
C ARG A 207 24.73 -11.08 -2.22
N VAL A 208 24.32 -9.98 -2.84
CA VAL A 208 23.51 -10.01 -4.06
C VAL A 208 24.44 -10.29 -5.25
N PRO A 209 24.31 -11.42 -5.96
CA PRO A 209 25.06 -11.64 -7.19
C PRO A 209 24.64 -10.61 -8.23
N GLY A 210 25.57 -9.83 -8.77
CA GLY A 210 25.30 -8.93 -9.90
C GLY A 210 25.21 -7.44 -9.58
N VAL A 211 25.49 -6.98 -8.36
CA VAL A 211 25.76 -5.56 -8.09
C VAL A 211 27.25 -5.32 -8.30
N ILE A 212 27.60 -4.71 -9.42
CA ILE A 212 28.96 -4.23 -9.70
C ILE A 212 29.17 -2.98 -8.82
N THR A 213 30.21 -3.02 -8.01
CA THR A 213 30.73 -1.88 -7.23
C THR A 213 31.25 -0.78 -8.14
#